data_dbf77cbb1ef399e8d245e55f92cbd4fd
#
_entry.id   dbf77cbb1ef399e8d245e55f92cbd4fd
#
_cell.length_a   1.000
_cell.length_b   1.000
_cell.length_c   1.000
_cell.angle_alpha   90.00
_cell.angle_beta   90.00
_cell.angle_gamma   90.00
#
_symmetry.space_group_name_H-M   'P 1'
#
loop_
_entity.id
_entity.type
_entity.pdbx_description
1 polymer ?
#
loop_
_entity_poly.entity_id
_entity_poly.type
_entity_poly.pdbx_seq_one_letter_code
_entity_poly.pdbx_strand_id
1 'polypeptide(L)'
;WAGNIVAGPTKQITYVLGAQAPASNPFHDTVYYDFDSTSEGENSGITVNIVKEMEDMTLTSITSSRSSDGYDLADIDFDGAAMITPRTTNTNLDAVSQEFRLASNNNEKVNWLVGAYYYQEDLAYDADVIWGPMWRPLMDIFTAQQTGGLASLAGVGAIFNVPSSQILQAGTGSIVSGTQDTETTTFFAQVDINLTDKLSAILGASYIEDDKKATLSELNTDVFSQLDFVGA
;
A
#
# COMPACT_ATOMS: atom_id res chain seq x y z
N TRP A 1 13.15 4.71 -13.93
CA TRP A 1 13.59 5.37 -12.69
C TRP A 1 14.81 4.68 -12.07
N ALA A 2 14.90 3.38 -12.15
CA ALA A 2 16.01 2.60 -11.60
C ALA A 2 17.36 2.83 -12.32
N GLY A 3 17.35 3.20 -13.58
CA GLY A 3 18.58 3.33 -14.37
C GLY A 3 19.56 4.41 -13.95
N ASN A 4 19.16 5.36 -13.08
CA ASN A 4 19.98 6.52 -12.72
C ASN A 4 20.48 6.57 -11.29
N ILE A 5 20.09 5.61 -10.46
CA ILE A 5 20.33 5.78 -9.02
C ILE A 5 21.77 5.43 -8.61
N VAL A 6 22.53 4.73 -9.42
CA VAL A 6 23.84 4.28 -8.92
C VAL A 6 24.95 4.41 -9.96
N ALA A 7 25.50 5.60 -10.05
CA ALA A 7 26.85 5.79 -10.56
C ALA A 7 27.86 5.65 -9.40
N GLY A 8 27.89 4.51 -8.70
CA GLY A 8 28.72 4.31 -7.53
C GLY A 8 29.25 2.87 -7.39
N PRO A 9 30.03 2.59 -6.36
CA PRO A 9 30.60 1.26 -6.16
C PRO A 9 29.58 0.12 -6.09
N THR A 10 28.36 0.38 -5.64
CA THR A 10 27.29 -0.61 -5.57
C THR A 10 26.92 -1.17 -6.93
N LYS A 11 26.89 -0.34 -7.97
CA LYS A 11 26.59 -0.75 -9.34
C LYS A 11 27.63 -1.72 -9.92
N GLN A 12 28.91 -1.52 -9.58
CA GLN A 12 29.96 -2.43 -9.99
C GLN A 12 29.84 -3.78 -9.27
N ILE A 13 29.36 -3.76 -8.03
CA ILE A 13 29.16 -4.98 -7.24
C ILE A 13 28.04 -5.82 -7.84
N THR A 14 26.91 -5.21 -8.15
CA THR A 14 25.76 -5.94 -8.76
C THR A 14 26.13 -6.52 -10.12
N TYR A 15 26.92 -5.79 -10.91
CA TYR A 15 27.45 -6.29 -12.20
C TYR A 15 28.31 -7.55 -12.02
N VAL A 16 29.16 -7.61 -11.00
CA VAL A 16 29.98 -8.80 -10.68
C VAL A 16 29.09 -9.98 -10.29
N LEU A 17 27.91 -9.74 -9.73
CA LEU A 17 26.94 -10.76 -9.34
C LEU A 17 25.99 -11.18 -10.48
N GLY A 18 26.22 -10.69 -11.69
CA GLY A 18 25.45 -11.08 -12.89
C GLY A 18 24.40 -10.08 -13.35
N ALA A 19 24.27 -8.94 -12.65
CA ALA A 19 23.42 -7.86 -13.11
C ALA A 19 23.94 -7.26 -14.42
N GLN A 20 23.05 -6.89 -15.31
CA GLN A 20 23.43 -6.21 -16.54
C GLN A 20 23.66 -4.72 -16.25
N ALA A 21 24.76 -4.18 -16.78
CA ALA A 21 25.03 -2.76 -16.66
C ALA A 21 23.97 -1.96 -17.43
N PRO A 22 23.27 -1.00 -16.78
CA PRO A 22 22.38 -0.11 -17.50
C PRO A 22 23.16 0.66 -18.58
N ALA A 23 22.48 0.98 -19.70
CA ALA A 23 23.05 1.80 -20.75
C ALA A 23 23.53 3.14 -20.18
N SER A 24 24.63 3.66 -20.72
CA SER A 24 25.17 4.98 -20.34
C SER A 24 24.26 6.15 -20.74
N ASN A 25 23.28 5.90 -21.59
CA ASN A 25 22.31 6.88 -22.04
C ASN A 25 21.14 6.97 -21.07
N PRO A 26 20.86 8.12 -20.42
CA PRO A 26 19.73 8.28 -19.50
C PRO A 26 18.35 8.20 -20.18
N PHE A 27 18.30 8.25 -21.51
CA PHE A 27 17.08 8.15 -22.31
C PHE A 27 16.92 6.77 -22.96
N HIS A 28 17.61 5.74 -22.47
CA HIS A 28 17.36 4.37 -22.90
C HIS A 28 16.00 3.88 -22.41
N ASP A 29 15.34 3.10 -23.21
CA ASP A 29 14.03 2.49 -22.98
C ASP A 29 14.13 1.00 -22.57
N THR A 30 15.33 0.55 -22.21
CA THR A 30 15.62 -0.81 -21.81
C THR A 30 15.76 -0.89 -20.30
N VAL A 31 15.05 -1.81 -19.67
CA VAL A 31 15.17 -2.17 -18.25
C VAL A 31 15.70 -3.60 -18.13
N TYR A 32 16.40 -3.86 -17.05
CA TYR A 32 16.90 -5.18 -16.70
C TYR A 32 16.26 -5.62 -15.41
N TYR A 33 15.65 -6.79 -15.42
CA TYR A 33 15.02 -7.41 -14.26
C TYR A 33 15.19 -8.92 -14.38
N ASP A 34 15.15 -9.64 -13.29
CA ASP A 34 15.29 -11.09 -13.26
C ASP A 34 13.93 -11.81 -13.20
N PHE A 35 12.84 -11.04 -13.06
CA PHE A 35 11.49 -11.57 -12.97
C PHE A 35 10.45 -10.69 -13.68
N ASP A 36 9.56 -11.31 -14.47
CA ASP A 36 8.43 -10.63 -15.10
C ASP A 36 7.32 -10.37 -14.06
N SER A 37 7.19 -9.10 -13.68
CA SER A 37 6.17 -8.67 -12.71
C SER A 37 4.76 -8.81 -13.27
N THR A 38 3.83 -9.26 -12.43
CA THR A 38 2.41 -9.35 -12.74
C THR A 38 1.58 -8.63 -11.70
N SER A 39 0.46 -8.03 -12.13
CA SER A 39 -0.53 -7.41 -11.26
C SER A 39 -1.92 -7.80 -11.73
N GLU A 40 -2.71 -8.33 -10.82
CA GLU A 40 -4.07 -8.76 -11.07
C GLU A 40 -5.00 -8.07 -10.08
N GLY A 41 -6.19 -7.66 -10.54
CA GLY A 41 -7.18 -7.03 -9.68
C GLY A 41 -8.58 -7.43 -10.10
N GLU A 42 -9.38 -7.84 -9.13
CA GLU A 42 -10.80 -8.11 -9.29
C GLU A 42 -11.61 -7.12 -8.46
N ASN A 43 -12.61 -6.49 -9.08
CA ASN A 43 -13.52 -5.58 -8.40
C ASN A 43 -14.94 -5.98 -8.71
N SER A 44 -15.73 -6.11 -7.67
CA SER A 44 -17.15 -6.42 -7.79
C SER A 44 -17.98 -5.54 -6.86
N GLY A 45 -19.26 -5.43 -7.14
CA GLY A 45 -20.14 -4.68 -6.26
C GLY A 45 -21.56 -4.56 -6.79
N ILE A 46 -22.43 -4.19 -5.87
CA ILE A 46 -23.84 -3.90 -6.15
C ILE A 46 -24.22 -2.59 -5.47
N THR A 47 -25.00 -1.78 -6.18
CA THR A 47 -25.60 -0.57 -5.62
C THR A 47 -27.08 -0.58 -5.88
N VAL A 48 -27.87 -0.35 -4.83
CA VAL A 48 -29.32 -0.20 -4.91
C VAL A 48 -29.67 1.23 -4.56
N ASN A 49 -30.38 1.90 -5.46
CA ASN A 49 -30.88 3.26 -5.26
C ASN A 49 -32.40 3.23 -5.27
N ILE A 50 -33.01 3.66 -4.16
CA ILE A 50 -34.46 3.77 -4.00
C ILE A 50 -34.80 5.24 -3.84
N VAL A 51 -35.64 5.74 -4.74
CA VAL A 51 -36.15 7.12 -4.70
C VAL A 51 -37.67 7.08 -4.50
N LYS A 52 -38.13 7.82 -3.50
CA LYS A 52 -39.53 8.02 -3.21
C LYS A 52 -39.85 9.51 -3.28
N GLU A 53 -40.59 9.87 -4.31
CA GLU A 53 -41.16 11.21 -4.45
C GLU A 53 -42.41 11.35 -3.60
N MET A 54 -42.52 12.42 -2.86
CA MET A 54 -43.65 12.87 -2.06
C MET A 54 -44.02 14.27 -2.53
N GLU A 55 -45.14 14.80 -2.07
CA GLU A 55 -45.67 16.09 -2.55
C GLU A 55 -44.66 17.23 -2.40
N ASP A 56 -44.05 17.35 -1.23
CA ASP A 56 -43.16 18.47 -0.88
C ASP A 56 -41.68 18.06 -0.75
N MET A 57 -41.37 16.79 -0.82
CA MET A 57 -40.00 16.28 -0.58
C MET A 57 -39.71 14.98 -1.30
N THR A 58 -38.45 14.71 -1.52
CA THR A 58 -37.93 13.45 -2.10
C THR A 58 -37.03 12.75 -1.11
N LEU A 59 -37.34 11.50 -0.82
CA LEU A 59 -36.46 10.60 -0.04
C LEU A 59 -35.64 9.75 -1.00
N THR A 60 -34.34 9.73 -0.81
CA THR A 60 -33.41 8.85 -1.52
C THR A 60 -32.68 7.96 -0.53
N SER A 61 -32.62 6.67 -0.83
CA SER A 61 -31.83 5.68 -0.08
C SER A 61 -30.88 5.00 -1.05
N ILE A 62 -29.57 5.04 -0.73
CA ILE A 62 -28.52 4.41 -1.54
C ILE A 62 -27.78 3.42 -0.66
N THR A 63 -27.84 2.15 -1.03
CA THR A 63 -27.11 1.06 -0.38
C THR A 63 -26.08 0.53 -1.36
N SER A 64 -24.83 0.39 -0.94
CA SER A 64 -23.77 -0.17 -1.77
C SER A 64 -22.97 -1.22 -1.01
N SER A 65 -22.58 -2.28 -1.70
CA SER A 65 -21.58 -3.25 -1.24
C SER A 65 -20.55 -3.45 -2.33
N ARG A 66 -19.29 -3.45 -1.97
CA ARG A 66 -18.15 -3.59 -2.90
C ARG A 66 -17.11 -4.52 -2.31
N SER A 67 -16.45 -5.28 -3.19
CA SER A 67 -15.28 -6.09 -2.89
C SER A 67 -14.20 -5.79 -3.92
N SER A 68 -12.95 -5.71 -3.47
CA SER A 68 -11.79 -5.49 -4.31
C SER A 68 -10.66 -6.39 -3.84
N ASP A 69 -10.21 -7.27 -4.72
CA ASP A 69 -9.09 -8.18 -4.49
C ASP A 69 -7.94 -7.78 -5.41
N GLY A 70 -6.75 -7.61 -4.84
CA GLY A 70 -5.52 -7.30 -5.56
C GLY A 70 -4.45 -8.34 -5.28
N TYR A 71 -3.77 -8.77 -6.32
CA TYR A 71 -2.60 -9.63 -6.25
C TYR A 71 -1.48 -9.04 -7.11
N ASP A 72 -0.36 -8.74 -6.48
CA ASP A 72 0.84 -8.30 -7.16
C ASP A 72 1.99 -9.26 -6.90
N LEU A 73 2.71 -9.59 -7.96
CA LEU A 73 3.97 -10.31 -7.91
C LEU A 73 4.99 -9.46 -8.66
N ALA A 74 5.91 -8.84 -7.93
CA ALA A 74 6.77 -7.80 -8.46
C ALA A 74 8.25 -8.04 -8.17
N ASP A 75 9.08 -7.79 -9.17
CA ASP A 75 10.51 -7.55 -8.97
C ASP A 75 10.68 -6.20 -8.28
N ILE A 76 11.21 -6.22 -7.05
CA ILE A 76 11.31 -5.02 -6.21
C ILE A 76 12.75 -4.56 -5.99
N ASP A 77 13.75 -5.32 -6.40
CA ASP A 77 15.15 -4.89 -6.37
C ASP A 77 15.55 -4.14 -7.65
N PHE A 78 14.72 -4.24 -8.70
CA PHE A 78 14.89 -3.55 -9.98
C PHE A 78 16.25 -3.80 -10.63
N ASP A 79 16.78 -5.00 -10.45
CA ASP A 79 18.08 -5.41 -10.97
C ASP A 79 17.94 -6.76 -11.71
N GLY A 80 18.87 -7.06 -12.60
CA GLY A 80 18.92 -8.35 -13.29
C GLY A 80 19.61 -9.46 -12.49
N ALA A 81 19.98 -9.21 -11.24
CA ALA A 81 20.53 -10.22 -10.33
C ALA A 81 19.52 -10.48 -9.21
N ALA A 82 19.17 -11.74 -8.99
CA ALA A 82 18.18 -12.19 -8.02
C ALA A 82 18.62 -11.89 -6.57
N MET A 83 18.54 -10.62 -6.15
CA MET A 83 18.88 -10.17 -4.80
C MET A 83 17.71 -10.35 -3.85
N ILE A 84 16.50 -10.01 -4.32
CA ILE A 84 15.25 -10.24 -3.60
C ILE A 84 14.39 -11.14 -4.50
N THR A 85 13.70 -12.11 -3.93
CA THR A 85 12.72 -12.89 -4.73
C THR A 85 11.55 -11.97 -5.10
N PRO A 86 10.80 -12.29 -6.16
CA PRO A 86 9.60 -11.51 -6.47
C PRO A 86 8.71 -11.36 -5.25
N ARG A 87 8.40 -10.11 -4.90
CA ARG A 87 7.54 -9.78 -3.76
C ARG A 87 6.10 -10.12 -4.09
N THR A 88 5.48 -10.92 -3.24
CA THR A 88 4.03 -11.13 -3.27
C THR A 88 3.34 -10.07 -2.44
N THR A 89 2.27 -9.49 -2.96
CA THR A 89 1.38 -8.61 -2.21
C THR A 89 -0.06 -9.02 -2.47
N ASN A 90 -0.80 -9.27 -1.40
CA ASN A 90 -2.25 -9.51 -1.45
C ASN A 90 -2.96 -8.36 -0.73
N THR A 91 -4.01 -7.87 -1.34
CA THR A 91 -4.88 -6.84 -0.75
C THR A 91 -6.32 -7.26 -0.95
N ASN A 92 -7.08 -7.36 0.13
CA ASN A 92 -8.50 -7.63 0.11
C ASN A 92 -9.22 -6.49 0.80
N LEU A 93 -10.22 -5.94 0.14
CA LEU A 93 -11.01 -4.83 0.66
C LEU A 93 -12.49 -5.12 0.44
N ASP A 94 -13.24 -5.18 1.53
CA ASP A 94 -14.69 -5.24 1.53
C ASP A 94 -15.27 -3.96 2.12
N ALA A 95 -16.28 -3.38 1.44
CA ALA A 95 -16.91 -2.17 1.90
C ALA A 95 -18.42 -2.21 1.74
N VAL A 96 -19.11 -1.65 2.72
CA VAL A 96 -20.54 -1.40 2.66
C VAL A 96 -20.84 0.06 2.97
N SER A 97 -21.84 0.63 2.30
CA SER A 97 -22.30 1.98 2.61
C SER A 97 -23.82 2.10 2.53
N GLN A 98 -24.35 2.97 3.35
CA GLN A 98 -25.75 3.36 3.36
C GLN A 98 -25.85 4.87 3.43
N GLU A 99 -26.61 5.44 2.52
CA GLU A 99 -26.92 6.86 2.53
C GLU A 99 -28.42 7.10 2.48
N PHE A 100 -28.90 8.03 3.31
CA PHE A 100 -30.24 8.55 3.27
C PHE A 100 -30.18 10.05 3.02
N ARG A 101 -30.96 10.52 2.06
CA ARG A 101 -31.14 11.94 1.75
C ARG A 101 -32.62 12.26 1.74
N LEU A 102 -32.97 13.37 2.34
CA LEU A 102 -34.27 13.97 2.24
C LEU A 102 -34.11 15.40 1.71
N ALA A 103 -34.71 15.69 0.60
CA ALA A 103 -34.61 17.00 -0.07
C ALA A 103 -35.99 17.59 -0.31
N SER A 104 -36.12 18.90 -0.18
CA SER A 104 -37.34 19.62 -0.56
C SER A 104 -37.53 19.55 -2.08
N ASN A 105 -38.80 19.50 -2.53
CA ASN A 105 -39.14 19.61 -3.93
C ASN A 105 -39.28 21.09 -4.29
N ASN A 106 -38.42 21.58 -5.19
CA ASN A 106 -38.43 22.88 -5.89
C ASN A 106 -39.33 23.99 -5.29
N ASN A 107 -38.96 24.50 -4.12
CA ASN A 107 -39.59 25.67 -3.58
C ASN A 107 -38.92 26.92 -4.17
N GLU A 108 -39.70 27.89 -4.61
CA GLU A 108 -39.19 29.12 -5.23
C GLU A 108 -38.29 29.93 -4.31
N LYS A 109 -38.47 29.84 -2.99
CA LYS A 109 -37.73 30.65 -2.00
C LYS A 109 -36.69 29.87 -1.22
N VAL A 110 -36.98 28.68 -0.77
CA VAL A 110 -36.10 27.91 0.12
C VAL A 110 -36.07 26.45 -0.31
N ASN A 111 -34.91 25.97 -0.65
CA ASN A 111 -34.66 24.55 -0.87
C ASN A 111 -33.71 24.04 0.20
N TRP A 112 -33.91 22.81 0.63
CA TRP A 112 -33.08 22.21 1.65
C TRP A 112 -32.82 20.73 1.35
N LEU A 113 -31.68 20.25 1.85
CA LEU A 113 -31.27 18.87 1.84
C LEU A 113 -30.74 18.53 3.22
N VAL A 114 -31.16 17.38 3.74
CA VAL A 114 -30.55 16.77 4.93
C VAL A 114 -30.21 15.31 4.62
N GLY A 115 -29.17 14.78 5.21
CA GLY A 115 -28.80 13.40 5.00
C GLY A 115 -27.92 12.82 6.09
N ALA A 116 -27.86 11.50 6.07
CA ALA A 116 -26.98 10.69 6.88
C ALA A 116 -26.27 9.67 5.98
N TYR A 117 -25.00 9.44 6.25
CA TYR A 117 -24.20 8.46 5.55
C TYR A 117 -23.47 7.59 6.57
N TYR A 118 -23.46 6.29 6.31
CA TYR A 118 -22.67 5.30 7.04
C TYR A 118 -21.78 4.56 6.04
N TYR A 119 -20.54 4.32 6.44
CA TYR A 119 -19.56 3.55 5.68
C TYR A 119 -18.80 2.64 6.60
N GLN A 120 -18.62 1.40 6.19
CA GLN A 120 -17.72 0.44 6.82
C GLN A 120 -16.82 -0.16 5.76
N GLU A 121 -15.54 -0.30 6.10
CA GLU A 121 -14.51 -0.90 5.25
C GLU A 121 -13.63 -1.80 6.08
N ASP A 122 -13.44 -3.02 5.60
CA ASP A 122 -12.53 -4.01 6.13
C ASP A 122 -11.42 -4.23 5.10
N LEU A 123 -10.18 -3.91 5.48
CA LEU A 123 -8.99 -4.07 4.64
C LEU A 123 -8.09 -5.13 5.26
N ALA A 124 -7.65 -6.09 4.45
CA ALA A 124 -6.57 -7.02 4.77
C ALA A 124 -5.42 -6.86 3.77
N TYR A 125 -4.20 -6.92 4.26
CA TYR A 125 -2.98 -6.76 3.50
C TYR A 125 -1.94 -7.76 3.95
N ASP A 126 -1.36 -8.49 3.00
CA ASP A 126 -0.23 -9.40 3.22
C ASP A 126 0.85 -9.12 2.19
N ALA A 127 2.10 -9.07 2.62
CA ALA A 127 3.23 -8.92 1.73
C ALA A 127 4.47 -9.62 2.29
N ASP A 128 5.37 -10.02 1.40
CA ASP A 128 6.65 -10.60 1.76
C ASP A 128 7.83 -9.86 1.10
N VAL A 129 8.98 -9.94 1.74
CA VAL A 129 10.29 -9.53 1.20
C VAL A 129 11.27 -10.64 1.55
N ILE A 130 11.57 -11.49 0.59
CA ILE A 130 12.39 -12.69 0.79
C ILE A 130 13.73 -12.54 0.06
N TRP A 131 14.82 -12.81 0.76
CA TRP A 131 16.16 -12.71 0.22
C TRP A 131 16.39 -13.71 -0.90
N GLY A 132 16.84 -13.23 -2.05
CA GLY A 132 17.27 -14.02 -3.17
C GLY A 132 18.71 -14.57 -2.99
N PRO A 133 19.15 -15.44 -3.89
CA PRO A 133 20.47 -16.06 -3.80
C PRO A 133 21.63 -15.07 -3.91
N MET A 134 21.44 -13.92 -4.54
CA MET A 134 22.48 -12.91 -4.71
C MET A 134 22.56 -11.88 -3.58
N TRP A 135 21.57 -11.84 -2.67
CA TRP A 135 21.57 -10.91 -1.54
C TRP A 135 22.75 -11.10 -0.60
N ARG A 136 22.99 -12.34 -0.16
CA ARG A 136 24.12 -12.64 0.73
C ARG A 136 25.47 -12.34 0.09
N PRO A 137 25.80 -12.77 -1.14
CA PRO A 137 27.03 -12.40 -1.84
C PRO A 137 27.22 -10.86 -1.95
N LEU A 138 26.13 -10.12 -2.27
CA LEU A 138 26.16 -8.66 -2.31
C LEU A 138 26.59 -8.08 -0.95
N MET A 139 25.97 -8.53 0.12
CA MET A 139 26.24 -8.02 1.47
C MET A 139 27.63 -8.41 1.98
N ASP A 140 28.17 -9.57 1.62
CA ASP A 140 29.53 -9.95 1.92
C ASP A 140 30.55 -8.99 1.24
N ILE A 141 30.36 -8.70 -0.07
CA ILE A 141 31.22 -7.76 -0.81
C ILE A 141 31.09 -6.35 -0.23
N PHE A 142 29.86 -5.89 0.03
CA PHE A 142 29.59 -4.56 0.57
C PHE A 142 30.26 -4.38 1.95
N THR A 143 30.09 -5.34 2.85
CA THR A 143 30.69 -5.31 4.19
C THR A 143 32.23 -5.27 4.11
N ALA A 144 32.82 -6.09 3.25
CA ALA A 144 34.27 -6.08 3.05
C ALA A 144 34.75 -4.74 2.50
N GLN A 145 34.06 -4.13 1.56
CA GLN A 145 34.44 -2.81 1.01
C GLN A 145 34.33 -1.69 2.03
N GLN A 146 33.23 -1.64 2.80
CA GLN A 146 33.00 -0.58 3.80
C GLN A 146 34.00 -0.65 4.97
N THR A 147 34.51 -1.82 5.27
CA THR A 147 35.43 -2.04 6.40
C THR A 147 36.88 -2.17 5.98
N GLY A 148 37.19 -1.99 4.68
CA GLY A 148 38.56 -2.22 4.18
C GLY A 148 39.01 -3.68 4.35
N GLY A 149 38.08 -4.62 4.35
CA GLY A 149 38.34 -6.05 4.56
C GLY A 149 38.42 -6.48 6.02
N LEU A 150 38.18 -5.57 6.98
CA LEU A 150 38.30 -5.85 8.41
C LEU A 150 37.12 -6.60 9.00
N ALA A 151 35.91 -6.46 8.39
CA ALA A 151 34.73 -7.17 8.83
C ALA A 151 34.13 -8.02 7.70
N SER A 152 33.41 -9.05 8.08
CA SER A 152 32.67 -9.93 7.20
C SER A 152 31.42 -10.41 7.91
N LEU A 153 30.41 -10.85 7.15
CA LEU A 153 29.22 -11.47 7.75
C LEU A 153 29.57 -12.79 8.49
N ALA A 154 30.66 -13.45 8.11
CA ALA A 154 31.21 -14.57 8.87
C ALA A 154 31.72 -14.13 10.26
N GLY A 155 32.36 -12.98 10.34
CA GLY A 155 32.78 -12.37 11.61
C GLY A 155 31.60 -11.98 12.50
N VAL A 156 30.53 -11.42 11.91
CA VAL A 156 29.27 -11.15 12.62
C VAL A 156 28.71 -12.44 13.21
N GLY A 157 28.62 -13.50 12.42
CA GLY A 157 28.16 -14.81 12.88
C GLY A 157 28.96 -15.33 14.07
N ALA A 158 30.28 -15.16 14.04
CA ALA A 158 31.16 -15.58 15.15
C ALA A 158 30.91 -14.79 16.45
N ILE A 159 30.64 -13.49 16.35
CA ILE A 159 30.34 -12.64 17.53
C ILE A 159 29.03 -13.08 18.19
N PHE A 160 28.00 -13.35 17.41
CA PHE A 160 26.66 -13.71 17.91
C PHE A 160 26.45 -15.24 18.06
N ASN A 161 27.54 -16.04 17.87
CA ASN A 161 27.45 -17.52 17.90
C ASN A 161 26.38 -18.09 16.98
N VAL A 162 26.24 -17.51 15.80
CA VAL A 162 25.31 -17.92 14.75
C VAL A 162 26.11 -18.46 13.55
N PRO A 163 25.74 -19.61 12.98
CA PRO A 163 26.36 -20.09 11.75
C PRO A 163 26.25 -19.03 10.65
N SER A 164 27.36 -18.63 10.06
CA SER A 164 27.38 -17.57 9.05
C SER A 164 26.49 -17.89 7.83
N SER A 165 26.26 -19.16 7.53
CA SER A 165 25.35 -19.59 6.46
C SER A 165 23.86 -19.26 6.71
N GLN A 166 23.49 -18.98 7.95
CA GLN A 166 22.11 -18.60 8.32
C GLN A 166 21.87 -17.10 8.28
N ILE A 167 22.92 -16.31 8.19
CA ILE A 167 22.81 -14.85 8.12
C ILE A 167 22.46 -14.46 6.70
N LEU A 168 21.34 -13.75 6.50
CA LEU A 168 20.81 -13.33 5.19
C LEU A 168 20.70 -14.53 4.21
N GLN A 169 20.21 -15.65 4.71
CA GLN A 169 20.05 -16.86 3.92
C GLN A 169 18.97 -16.67 2.85
N ALA A 170 19.24 -17.11 1.64
CA ALA A 170 18.21 -17.13 0.60
C ALA A 170 16.98 -17.94 1.04
N GLY A 171 15.80 -17.41 0.76
CA GLY A 171 14.53 -17.99 1.19
C GLY A 171 14.09 -17.57 2.60
N THR A 172 14.86 -16.74 3.31
CA THR A 172 14.44 -16.06 4.54
C THR A 172 14.18 -14.59 4.28
N GLY A 173 13.50 -13.90 5.18
CA GLY A 173 13.17 -12.49 5.02
C GLY A 173 12.08 -12.03 5.99
N SER A 174 11.27 -11.10 5.55
CA SER A 174 10.16 -10.52 6.31
C SER A 174 8.81 -10.81 5.66
N ILE A 175 7.84 -11.21 6.47
CA ILE A 175 6.43 -11.37 6.08
C ILE A 175 5.64 -10.39 6.93
N VAL A 176 4.88 -9.53 6.27
CA VAL A 176 4.05 -8.50 6.89
C VAL A 176 2.59 -8.81 6.64
N SER A 177 1.78 -8.83 7.68
CA SER A 177 0.32 -8.94 7.61
C SER A 177 -0.32 -7.79 8.36
N GLY A 178 -1.36 -7.22 7.81
CA GLY A 178 -2.07 -6.12 8.42
C GLY A 178 -3.56 -6.17 8.15
N THR A 179 -4.34 -5.61 9.08
CA THR A 179 -5.77 -5.36 8.88
C THR A 179 -6.09 -3.92 9.27
N GLN A 180 -7.09 -3.35 8.62
CA GLN A 180 -7.67 -2.07 9.03
C GLN A 180 -9.18 -2.14 8.90
N ASP A 181 -9.86 -1.87 10.00
CA ASP A 181 -11.31 -1.69 10.05
C ASP A 181 -11.58 -0.18 10.13
N THR A 182 -12.45 0.32 9.28
CA THR A 182 -12.84 1.73 9.23
C THR A 182 -14.36 1.83 9.33
N GLU A 183 -14.86 2.65 10.24
CA GLU A 183 -16.27 3.04 10.33
C GLU A 183 -16.38 4.55 10.23
N THR A 184 -17.25 5.03 9.34
CA THR A 184 -17.52 6.46 9.17
C THR A 184 -19.02 6.72 9.31
N THR A 185 -19.37 7.67 10.14
CA THR A 185 -20.74 8.19 10.26
C THR A 185 -20.73 9.68 9.94
N THR A 186 -21.60 10.09 9.02
CA THR A 186 -21.72 11.48 8.59
C THR A 186 -23.18 11.93 8.67
N PHE A 187 -23.39 13.13 9.20
CA PHE A 187 -24.65 13.86 9.08
C PHE A 187 -24.37 15.16 8.34
N PHE A 188 -25.25 15.52 7.40
CA PHE A 188 -25.07 16.74 6.62
C PHE A 188 -26.41 17.42 6.34
N ALA A 189 -26.36 18.73 6.20
CA ALA A 189 -27.49 19.57 5.85
C ALA A 189 -27.04 20.73 4.98
N GLN A 190 -27.90 21.12 4.06
CA GLN A 190 -27.75 22.30 3.22
C GLN A 190 -29.07 23.01 3.09
N VAL A 191 -29.04 24.34 3.04
CA VAL A 191 -30.19 25.15 2.71
C VAL A 191 -29.80 26.18 1.66
N ASP A 192 -30.61 26.29 0.62
CA ASP A 192 -30.47 27.25 -0.48
C ASP A 192 -31.64 28.27 -0.38
N ILE A 193 -31.30 29.55 -0.22
CA ILE A 193 -32.28 30.63 -0.02
C ILE A 193 -32.16 31.59 -1.19
N ASN A 194 -33.23 31.78 -1.95
CA ASN A 194 -33.36 32.77 -2.99
C ASN A 194 -33.76 34.11 -2.33
N LEU A 195 -32.78 35.01 -2.13
CA LEU A 195 -32.98 36.29 -1.49
C LEU A 195 -33.67 37.30 -2.43
N THR A 196 -33.34 37.22 -3.71
CA THR A 196 -33.97 38.01 -4.80
C THR A 196 -33.87 37.18 -6.08
N ASP A 197 -34.50 37.61 -7.17
CA ASP A 197 -34.42 36.98 -8.49
C ASP A 197 -32.97 36.85 -9.05
N LYS A 198 -32.02 37.55 -8.44
CA LYS A 198 -30.61 37.62 -8.88
C LYS A 198 -29.59 37.26 -7.81
N LEU A 199 -30.04 36.97 -6.60
CA LEU A 199 -29.16 36.71 -5.47
C LEU A 199 -29.72 35.53 -4.68
N SER A 200 -28.92 34.48 -4.50
CA SER A 200 -29.17 33.36 -3.61
C SER A 200 -28.04 33.19 -2.60
N ALA A 201 -28.35 32.60 -1.47
CA ALA A 201 -27.40 32.19 -0.44
C ALA A 201 -27.50 30.70 -0.21
N ILE A 202 -26.35 30.03 -0.10
CA ILE A 202 -26.23 28.61 0.20
C ILE A 202 -25.49 28.47 1.52
N LEU A 203 -26.08 27.76 2.47
CA LEU A 203 -25.51 27.45 3.77
C LEU A 203 -25.49 25.94 3.94
N GLY A 204 -24.36 25.40 4.34
CA GLY A 204 -24.20 23.96 4.58
C GLY A 204 -23.41 23.69 5.85
N ALA A 205 -23.69 22.57 6.48
CA ALA A 205 -22.95 22.04 7.62
C ALA A 205 -22.88 20.52 7.53
N SER A 206 -21.78 19.95 8.02
CA SER A 206 -21.63 18.52 8.16
C SER A 206 -20.90 18.18 9.47
N TYR A 207 -21.23 17.02 10.02
CA TYR A 207 -20.53 16.37 11.12
C TYR A 207 -20.08 15.00 10.66
N ILE A 208 -18.81 14.69 10.85
CA ILE A 208 -18.20 13.42 10.44
C ILE A 208 -17.50 12.84 11.66
N GLU A 209 -17.71 11.55 11.89
CA GLU A 209 -17.01 10.76 12.89
C GLU A 209 -16.40 9.53 12.20
N ASP A 210 -15.07 9.40 12.32
CA ASP A 210 -14.30 8.28 11.79
C ASP A 210 -13.69 7.50 12.95
N ASP A 211 -13.93 6.19 13.01
CA ASP A 211 -13.25 5.24 13.88
C ASP A 211 -12.41 4.29 13.03
N LYS A 212 -11.11 4.21 13.33
CA LYS A 212 -10.18 3.34 12.61
C LYS A 212 -9.39 2.48 13.58
N LYS A 213 -9.39 1.18 13.31
CA LYS A 213 -8.62 0.19 14.05
C LYS A 213 -7.72 -0.54 13.08
N ALA A 214 -6.42 -0.57 13.36
CA ALA A 214 -5.46 -1.26 12.53
C ALA A 214 -4.60 -2.21 13.36
N THR A 215 -4.27 -3.35 12.79
CA THR A 215 -3.27 -4.27 13.30
C THR A 215 -2.15 -4.42 12.28
N LEU A 216 -0.93 -4.59 12.77
CA LEU A 216 0.22 -4.90 11.94
C LEU A 216 1.02 -5.99 12.65
N SER A 217 1.37 -7.02 11.91
CA SER A 217 2.25 -8.11 12.36
C SER A 217 3.38 -8.27 11.37
N GLU A 218 4.59 -8.41 11.87
CA GLU A 218 5.78 -8.70 11.07
C GLU A 218 6.46 -9.94 11.60
N LEU A 219 6.70 -10.92 10.73
CA LEU A 219 7.45 -12.11 11.02
C LEU A 219 8.78 -12.08 10.26
N ASN A 220 9.88 -11.89 10.99
CA ASN A 220 11.22 -12.02 10.44
C ASN A 220 11.70 -13.46 10.56
N THR A 221 11.93 -14.13 9.44
CA THR A 221 12.49 -15.47 9.35
C THR A 221 14.00 -15.46 9.15
N ASP A 222 14.57 -14.28 8.92
CA ASP A 222 16.00 -14.07 8.78
C ASP A 222 16.67 -13.92 10.15
N VAL A 223 17.71 -14.70 10.39
CA VAL A 223 18.45 -14.70 11.66
C VAL A 223 19.16 -13.36 11.91
N PHE A 224 19.61 -12.68 10.86
CA PHE A 224 20.30 -11.39 11.00
C PHE A 224 19.39 -10.32 11.64
N SER A 225 18.11 -10.29 11.25
CA SER A 225 17.12 -9.37 11.81
C SER A 225 16.78 -9.63 13.28
N GLN A 226 17.15 -10.80 13.80
CA GLN A 226 16.90 -11.21 15.18
C GLN A 226 18.12 -10.99 16.11
N LEU A 227 19.25 -10.51 15.56
CA LEU A 227 20.46 -10.27 16.34
C LEU A 227 20.31 -9.01 17.20
N ASP A 228 20.65 -9.13 18.49
CA ASP A 228 20.69 -7.98 19.41
C ASP A 228 22.07 -7.29 19.33
N PHE A 229 22.17 -6.26 18.51
CA PHE A 229 23.38 -5.46 18.34
C PHE A 229 23.63 -4.47 19.48
N VAL A 230 22.68 -4.30 20.40
CA VAL A 230 22.79 -3.35 21.54
C VAL A 230 23.28 -4.05 22.79
N GLY A 231 22.92 -5.32 22.97
CA GLY A 231 23.27 -6.11 24.13
C GLY A 231 24.54 -6.97 23.98
N ALA A 232 25.24 -6.89 22.82
CA ALA A 232 26.38 -7.73 22.48
C ALA A 232 27.73 -7.08 22.86
#